data_04edd4c1862961b73ba98860bf59db21
#
_entry.id   04edd4c1862961b73ba98860bf59db21
#
_cell.length_a   1.000
_cell.length_b   1.000
_cell.length_c   1.000
_cell.angle_alpha   90.00
_cell.angle_beta   90.00
_cell.angle_gamma   90.00
#
_symmetry.space_group_name_H-M   'P 1'
#
loop_
_entity.id
_entity.type
_entity.pdbx_description
1 polymer ?
#
loop_
_entity_poly.entity_id
_entity_poly.type
_entity_poly.pdbx_seq_one_letter_code
_entity_poly.pdbx_strand_id
1 'polypeptide(L)'
;MIAIKHRTLAVLILFLLIIPCEKIVLAENEANPGDVPTRYGHTVVTGNSYDPTSGITFVQISGFALFDHKQIFPHRAPEALRFKIEGSLGSMTRPEKRLIVSANIISLYYINALATKTFKPYVEGGIGGIYTDYRFEGQSTKFNFDPQLGIGTEINTASGKPFIAALRLYHISNAGLSKENRGFNAVTLHIGRFF
;
A
#
# COMPACT_ATOMS: atom_id res chain seq x y z
N MET A 1 -29.72 17.89 8.94
CA MET A 1 -29.05 17.23 7.80
C MET A 1 -27.94 18.13 7.30
N ILE A 2 -26.72 17.97 7.82
CA ILE A 2 -25.61 18.91 7.57
C ILE A 2 -24.85 18.41 6.34
N ALA A 3 -24.98 19.16 5.25
CA ALA A 3 -24.21 18.91 4.04
C ALA A 3 -22.76 19.40 4.27
N ILE A 4 -21.85 18.47 4.60
CA ILE A 4 -20.42 18.75 4.61
C ILE A 4 -19.98 18.97 3.16
N LYS A 5 -19.66 20.22 2.83
CA LYS A 5 -19.25 20.60 1.48
C LYS A 5 -17.96 19.85 1.10
N HIS A 6 -17.97 19.20 -0.04
CA HIS A 6 -16.86 18.39 -0.61
C HIS A 6 -15.49 19.11 -0.65
N ARG A 7 -15.46 20.43 -0.51
CA ARG A 7 -14.23 21.26 -0.43
C ARG A 7 -13.44 21.06 0.86
N THR A 8 -14.10 20.73 1.98
CA THR A 8 -13.44 20.61 3.28
C THR A 8 -12.67 19.28 3.41
N LEU A 9 -13.17 18.22 2.78
CA LEU A 9 -12.51 16.92 2.78
C LEU A 9 -11.24 16.91 1.92
N ALA A 10 -11.29 17.61 0.75
CA ALA A 10 -10.12 17.76 -0.12
C ALA A 10 -8.99 18.55 0.55
N VAL A 11 -9.33 19.55 1.35
CA VAL A 11 -8.35 20.35 2.11
C VAL A 11 -7.72 19.53 3.24
N LEU A 12 -8.47 18.67 3.91
CA LEU A 12 -7.96 17.83 4.98
C LEU A 12 -6.98 16.77 4.46
N ILE A 13 -7.25 16.18 3.29
CA ILE A 13 -6.37 15.20 2.63
C ILE A 13 -5.11 15.89 2.10
N LEU A 14 -5.22 17.12 1.59
CA LEU A 14 -4.08 17.90 1.12
C LEU A 14 -3.18 18.34 2.28
N PHE A 15 -3.75 18.63 3.47
CA PHE A 15 -2.98 18.97 4.67
C PHE A 15 -2.18 17.79 5.23
N LEU A 16 -2.63 16.54 5.04
CA LEU A 16 -1.90 15.33 5.41
C LEU A 16 -0.74 15.02 4.45
N LEU A 17 -0.78 15.55 3.23
CA LEU A 17 0.29 15.38 2.23
C LEU A 17 1.32 16.52 2.22
N ILE A 18 1.01 17.66 2.86
CA ILE A 18 1.92 18.82 3.00
C ILE A 18 2.40 18.92 4.46
N ILE A 19 2.79 17.82 5.06
CA ILE A 19 3.71 17.89 6.20
C ILE A 19 5.07 18.16 5.57
N PRO A 20 5.68 19.35 5.77
CA PRO A 20 7.00 19.60 5.21
C PRO A 20 7.95 18.54 5.77
N CYS A 21 8.57 17.80 4.88
CA CYS A 21 9.54 16.73 5.16
C CYS A 21 10.78 17.26 5.94
N GLU A 22 10.82 18.57 6.25
CA GLU A 22 11.96 19.22 6.88
C GLU A 22 12.01 19.14 8.41
N LYS A 23 10.99 18.59 9.07
CA LYS A 23 10.99 18.47 10.56
C LYS A 23 10.39 17.17 11.10
N ILE A 24 10.39 16.09 10.35
CA ILE A 24 10.48 14.77 10.96
C ILE A 24 11.97 14.47 11.15
N VAL A 25 12.63 15.28 11.95
CA VAL A 25 13.69 14.79 12.81
C VAL A 25 12.96 13.92 13.81
N LEU A 26 12.68 12.67 13.39
CA LEU A 26 12.42 11.61 14.33
C LEU A 26 13.60 11.70 15.29
N ALA A 27 13.30 11.96 16.57
CA ALA A 27 14.31 11.87 17.61
C ALA A 27 15.15 10.64 17.28
N GLU A 28 16.43 10.84 17.09
CA GLU A 28 17.42 9.78 17.03
C GLU A 28 17.36 9.14 18.42
N ASN A 29 16.36 8.29 18.63
CA ASN A 29 16.39 7.36 19.73
C ASN A 29 17.66 6.57 19.48
N GLU A 30 18.60 6.62 20.43
CA GLU A 30 19.77 5.77 20.43
C GLU A 30 19.28 4.33 20.14
N ALA A 31 19.48 3.91 18.88
CA ALA A 31 19.00 2.63 18.42
C ALA A 31 19.74 1.56 19.23
N ASN A 32 19.00 0.80 20.02
CA ASN A 32 19.59 -0.35 20.70
C ASN A 32 20.26 -1.24 19.64
N PRO A 33 21.48 -1.75 19.92
CA PRO A 33 22.15 -2.68 19.02
C PRO A 33 21.28 -3.92 18.83
N GLY A 34 20.51 -3.97 17.76
CA GLY A 34 19.53 -5.02 17.47
C GLY A 34 18.19 -4.49 16.95
N ASP A 35 17.95 -3.19 17.01
CA ASP A 35 16.74 -2.62 16.43
C ASP A 35 16.87 -2.51 14.90
N VAL A 36 15.84 -2.99 14.20
CA VAL A 36 15.77 -2.84 12.75
C VAL A 36 15.24 -1.44 12.44
N PRO A 37 16.01 -0.62 11.72
CA PRO A 37 15.60 0.75 11.43
C PRO A 37 14.38 0.78 10.51
N THR A 38 13.51 1.77 10.70
CA THR A 38 12.46 2.07 9.75
C THR A 38 13.07 2.52 8.43
N ARG A 39 12.57 1.93 7.32
CA ARG A 39 13.00 2.27 5.97
C ARG A 39 11.84 2.86 5.20
N TYR A 40 12.11 3.90 4.44
CA TYR A 40 11.13 4.59 3.62
C TYR A 40 11.37 4.30 2.14
N GLY A 41 10.32 4.35 1.35
CA GLY A 41 10.41 4.13 -0.08
C GLY A 41 9.16 4.56 -0.83
N HIS A 42 9.22 4.39 -2.13
CA HIS A 42 8.10 4.63 -3.03
C HIS A 42 8.01 3.53 -4.09
N THR A 43 6.81 3.34 -4.63
CA THR A 43 6.55 2.45 -5.77
C THR A 43 5.64 3.13 -6.78
N VAL A 44 5.80 2.75 -8.04
CA VAL A 44 4.79 2.91 -9.08
C VAL A 44 4.01 1.60 -9.13
N VAL A 45 2.70 1.71 -9.15
CA VAL A 45 1.77 0.59 -9.17
C VAL A 45 0.98 0.63 -10.45
N THR A 46 0.88 -0.50 -11.14
CA THR A 46 -0.08 -0.68 -12.23
C THR A 46 -0.94 -1.90 -11.93
N GLY A 47 -2.22 -1.79 -12.22
CA GLY A 47 -3.19 -2.84 -11.94
C GLY A 47 -4.15 -3.08 -13.09
N ASN A 48 -4.61 -4.33 -13.19
CA ASN A 48 -5.64 -4.74 -14.11
C ASN A 48 -6.61 -5.69 -13.42
N SER A 49 -7.92 -5.40 -13.56
CA SER A 49 -8.96 -6.27 -13.03
C SER A 49 -9.12 -7.54 -13.86
N TYR A 50 -9.53 -8.61 -13.21
CA TYR A 50 -9.85 -9.89 -13.87
C TYR A 50 -11.25 -10.41 -13.51
N ASP A 51 -11.89 -9.88 -12.47
CA ASP A 51 -13.21 -10.28 -12.01
C ASP A 51 -13.92 -9.10 -11.31
N PRO A 52 -15.22 -8.84 -11.51
CA PRO A 52 -16.17 -9.52 -12.40
C PRO A 52 -15.98 -9.15 -13.88
N THR A 53 -15.18 -8.16 -14.18
CA THR A 53 -14.87 -7.72 -15.53
C THR A 53 -13.38 -7.49 -15.69
N SER A 54 -12.85 -7.85 -16.83
CA SER A 54 -11.50 -7.48 -17.25
C SER A 54 -11.52 -6.09 -17.89
N GLY A 55 -10.38 -5.39 -17.81
CA GLY A 55 -10.21 -4.12 -18.51
C GLY A 55 -10.36 -2.86 -17.66
N ILE A 56 -10.62 -2.97 -16.35
CA ILE A 56 -10.40 -1.86 -15.43
C ILE A 56 -8.89 -1.80 -15.17
N THR A 57 -8.23 -0.77 -15.69
CA THR A 57 -6.80 -0.55 -15.48
C THR A 57 -6.57 0.72 -14.68
N PHE A 58 -5.51 0.72 -13.87
CA PHE A 58 -5.14 1.87 -13.06
C PHE A 58 -3.62 1.98 -12.86
N VAL A 59 -3.19 3.20 -12.58
CA VAL A 59 -1.81 3.51 -12.20
C VAL A 59 -1.81 4.38 -10.96
N GLN A 60 -0.94 4.08 -10.00
CA GLN A 60 -0.77 4.84 -8.76
C GLN A 60 0.71 5.05 -8.45
N ILE A 61 1.00 6.08 -7.68
CA ILE A 61 2.25 6.26 -6.96
C ILE A 61 1.97 6.00 -5.50
N SER A 62 2.81 5.19 -4.85
CA SER A 62 2.73 4.90 -3.43
C SER A 62 3.97 5.38 -2.70
N GLY A 63 3.79 5.92 -1.52
CA GLY A 63 4.84 6.11 -0.52
C GLY A 63 4.63 5.14 0.64
N PHE A 64 5.69 4.64 1.24
CA PHE A 64 5.57 3.70 2.35
C PHE A 64 6.68 3.87 3.39
N ALA A 65 6.37 3.41 4.62
CA ALA A 65 7.30 3.16 5.70
C ALA A 65 7.29 1.67 6.04
N LEU A 66 8.46 1.02 6.05
CA LEU A 66 8.66 -0.37 6.43
C LEU A 66 9.43 -0.43 7.75
N PHE A 67 8.87 -1.09 8.76
CA PHE A 67 9.38 -1.08 10.12
C PHE A 67 9.28 -2.46 10.80
N ASP A 68 10.00 -2.61 11.90
CA ASP A 68 9.97 -3.83 12.71
C ASP A 68 8.61 -3.98 13.41
N HIS A 69 8.14 -5.22 13.54
CA HIS A 69 6.89 -5.52 14.23
C HIS A 69 6.87 -5.02 15.68
N LYS A 70 8.02 -4.98 16.36
CA LYS A 70 8.14 -4.52 17.76
C LYS A 70 7.71 -3.07 17.95
N GLN A 71 7.69 -2.26 16.89
CA GLN A 71 7.23 -0.88 16.96
C GLN A 71 5.70 -0.76 17.11
N ILE A 72 4.95 -1.81 16.74
CA ILE A 72 3.49 -1.84 16.90
C ILE A 72 3.07 -2.82 17.99
N PHE A 73 3.71 -3.99 18.05
CA PHE A 73 3.32 -5.08 18.92
C PHE A 73 4.44 -5.45 19.88
N PRO A 74 4.21 -5.42 21.23
CA PRO A 74 5.22 -5.76 22.22
C PRO A 74 5.52 -7.25 22.31
N HIS A 75 4.88 -8.08 21.50
CA HIS A 75 5.02 -9.54 21.52
C HIS A 75 6.21 -10.00 20.68
N ARG A 76 6.77 -11.15 21.02
CA ARG A 76 7.78 -11.82 20.20
C ARG A 76 7.16 -12.22 18.86
N ALA A 77 7.86 -11.91 17.78
CA ALA A 77 7.52 -12.34 16.43
C ALA A 77 8.78 -12.81 15.70
N PRO A 78 8.65 -13.59 14.63
CA PRO A 78 9.81 -13.99 13.83
C PRO A 78 10.60 -12.76 13.34
N GLU A 79 11.93 -12.85 13.37
CA GLU A 79 12.82 -11.78 12.87
C GLU A 79 12.60 -11.44 11.39
N ALA A 80 12.01 -12.36 10.64
CA ALA A 80 11.67 -12.16 9.24
C ALA A 80 10.40 -11.30 9.02
N LEU A 81 9.62 -11.01 10.08
CA LEU A 81 8.37 -10.26 9.97
C LEU A 81 8.62 -8.76 10.02
N ARG A 82 8.00 -8.03 9.11
CA ARG A 82 7.97 -6.57 9.06
C ARG A 82 6.56 -6.09 8.81
N PHE A 83 6.31 -4.83 9.18
CA PHE A 83 5.08 -4.13 8.82
C PHE A 83 5.38 -2.96 7.90
N LYS A 84 4.44 -2.69 7.01
CA LYS A 84 4.50 -1.58 6.07
C LYS A 84 3.21 -0.79 6.13
N ILE A 85 3.31 0.52 6.36
CA ILE A 85 2.22 1.46 6.10
C ILE A 85 2.45 2.04 4.72
N GLU A 86 1.43 1.99 3.88
CA GLU A 86 1.51 2.41 2.48
C GLU A 86 0.34 3.33 2.15
N GLY A 87 0.64 4.51 1.61
CA GLY A 87 -0.35 5.45 1.06
C GLY A 87 -0.18 5.56 -0.44
N SER A 88 -1.27 5.48 -1.20
CA SER A 88 -1.25 5.50 -2.66
C SER A 88 -2.20 6.53 -3.24
N LEU A 89 -1.78 7.18 -4.32
CA LEU A 89 -2.57 8.13 -5.09
C LEU A 89 -2.40 7.85 -6.57
N GLY A 90 -3.48 7.86 -7.31
CA GLY A 90 -3.42 7.64 -8.75
C GLY A 90 -4.75 7.78 -9.47
N SER A 91 -4.83 7.15 -10.61
CA SER A 91 -6.02 7.19 -11.46
C SER A 91 -6.28 5.85 -12.11
N MET A 92 -7.55 5.50 -12.18
CA MET A 92 -7.98 4.55 -13.21
C MET A 92 -7.69 5.16 -14.57
N THR A 93 -7.28 4.31 -15.51
CA THR A 93 -6.96 4.70 -16.89
C THR A 93 -7.96 4.13 -17.87
N ARG A 94 -8.67 3.06 -17.50
CA ARG A 94 -9.77 2.44 -18.24
C ARG A 94 -10.83 1.94 -17.26
N PRO A 95 -12.13 1.97 -17.62
CA PRO A 95 -12.70 2.47 -18.88
C PRO A 95 -12.66 4.00 -18.99
N GLU A 96 -12.51 4.70 -17.88
CA GLU A 96 -12.46 6.16 -17.81
C GLU A 96 -11.50 6.63 -16.71
N LYS A 97 -11.04 7.87 -16.82
CA LYS A 97 -10.14 8.44 -15.82
C LYS A 97 -10.89 8.79 -14.55
N ARG A 98 -10.54 8.15 -13.44
CA ARG A 98 -11.15 8.35 -12.11
C ARG A 98 -10.10 8.30 -11.04
N LEU A 99 -10.25 9.15 -10.04
CA LEU A 99 -9.35 9.21 -8.89
C LEU A 99 -9.37 7.91 -8.10
N ILE A 100 -8.18 7.46 -7.68
CA ILE A 100 -7.99 6.37 -6.70
C ILE A 100 -7.04 6.87 -5.62
N VAL A 101 -7.43 6.67 -4.35
CA VAL A 101 -6.59 6.94 -3.18
C VAL A 101 -6.74 5.78 -2.21
N SER A 102 -5.65 5.28 -1.67
CA SER A 102 -5.70 4.22 -0.66
C SER A 102 -4.68 4.42 0.45
N ALA A 103 -4.97 3.81 1.61
CA ALA A 103 -4.07 3.72 2.74
C ALA A 103 -4.17 2.32 3.34
N ASN A 104 -3.02 1.66 3.49
CA ASN A 104 -2.94 0.24 3.81
C ASN A 104 -1.94 -0.03 4.93
N ILE A 105 -2.23 -1.07 5.72
CA ILE A 105 -1.25 -1.74 6.57
C ILE A 105 -1.00 -3.14 6.02
N ILE A 106 0.26 -3.48 5.81
CA ILE A 106 0.69 -4.71 5.14
C ILE A 106 1.78 -5.36 5.99
N SER A 107 1.64 -6.65 6.28
CA SER A 107 2.70 -7.47 6.85
C SER A 107 3.55 -8.07 5.73
N LEU A 108 4.87 -8.07 5.91
CA LEU A 108 5.83 -8.74 5.03
C LEU A 108 6.55 -9.82 5.84
N TYR A 109 6.68 -10.99 5.25
CA TYR A 109 7.48 -12.07 5.81
C TYR A 109 8.58 -12.46 4.82
N TYR A 110 9.85 -12.16 5.18
CA TYR A 110 10.99 -12.51 4.34
C TYR A 110 11.25 -14.01 4.35
N ILE A 111 11.45 -14.58 3.16
CA ILE A 111 11.78 -16.00 2.99
C ILE A 111 13.30 -16.15 2.98
N ASN A 112 13.90 -16.09 4.17
CA ASN A 112 15.35 -16.08 4.33
C ASN A 112 16.04 -17.30 3.68
N ALA A 113 15.37 -18.46 3.63
CA ALA A 113 15.88 -19.67 2.97
C ALA A 113 16.09 -19.49 1.45
N LEU A 114 15.40 -18.52 0.83
CA LEU A 114 15.52 -18.21 -0.60
C LEU A 114 16.32 -16.93 -0.85
N ALA A 115 16.82 -16.29 0.21
CA ALA A 115 17.56 -15.05 0.07
C ALA A 115 18.95 -15.30 -0.52
N THR A 116 19.37 -14.40 -1.41
CA THR A 116 20.72 -14.36 -2.00
C THR A 116 21.38 -13.02 -1.70
N LYS A 117 22.60 -12.81 -2.18
CA LYS A 117 23.27 -11.50 -2.09
C LYS A 117 22.48 -10.40 -2.84
N THR A 118 21.79 -10.77 -3.90
CA THR A 118 21.04 -9.83 -4.78
C THR A 118 19.57 -9.75 -4.43
N PHE A 119 18.91 -10.86 -4.10
CA PHE A 119 17.48 -10.93 -3.92
C PHE A 119 17.10 -11.30 -2.48
N LYS A 120 16.12 -10.59 -1.91
CA LYS A 120 15.48 -10.92 -0.63
C LYS A 120 13.98 -11.10 -0.88
N PRO A 121 13.54 -12.33 -1.24
CA PRO A 121 12.13 -12.61 -1.51
C PRO A 121 11.30 -12.57 -0.23
N TYR A 122 10.03 -12.17 -0.38
CA TYR A 122 9.05 -12.12 0.69
C TYR A 122 7.65 -12.45 0.18
N VAL A 123 6.78 -12.84 1.11
CA VAL A 123 5.34 -12.82 0.95
C VAL A 123 4.79 -11.64 1.70
N GLU A 124 3.70 -11.07 1.23
CA GLU A 124 3.07 -9.94 1.91
C GLU A 124 1.55 -10.07 1.87
N GLY A 125 0.90 -9.55 2.90
CA GLY A 125 -0.55 -9.50 2.96
C GLY A 125 -1.01 -8.42 3.92
N GLY A 126 -2.14 -7.81 3.60
CA GLY A 126 -2.67 -6.72 4.40
C GLY A 126 -4.03 -6.26 3.96
N ILE A 127 -4.47 -5.19 4.58
CA ILE A 127 -5.77 -4.58 4.31
C ILE A 127 -5.67 -3.07 4.52
N GLY A 128 -6.53 -2.35 3.85
CA GLY A 128 -6.69 -0.90 4.03
C GLY A 128 -8.03 -0.41 3.57
N GLY A 129 -8.09 0.91 3.41
CA GLY A 129 -9.21 1.61 2.83
C GLY A 129 -8.83 2.22 1.50
N ILE A 130 -9.72 2.11 0.53
CA ILE A 130 -9.58 2.67 -0.80
C ILE A 130 -10.79 3.53 -1.15
N TYR A 131 -10.52 4.70 -1.69
CA TYR A 131 -11.52 5.59 -2.27
C TYR A 131 -11.35 5.65 -3.78
N THR A 132 -12.45 5.51 -4.51
CA THR A 132 -12.47 5.76 -5.95
C THR A 132 -13.75 6.47 -6.35
N ASP A 133 -13.64 7.41 -7.31
CA ASP A 133 -14.81 8.04 -7.92
C ASP A 133 -15.50 7.15 -8.95
N TYR A 134 -14.88 6.05 -9.35
CA TYR A 134 -15.49 5.09 -10.25
C TYR A 134 -16.50 4.21 -9.51
N ARG A 135 -17.66 4.05 -10.10
CA ARG A 135 -18.68 3.08 -9.67
C ARG A 135 -18.81 2.01 -10.73
N PHE A 136 -18.62 0.77 -10.33
CA PHE A 136 -18.87 -0.39 -11.19
C PHE A 136 -20.17 -1.07 -10.78
N GLU A 137 -20.75 -1.81 -11.71
CA GLU A 137 -22.02 -2.49 -11.51
C GLU A 137 -21.96 -3.44 -10.33
N GLY A 138 -22.93 -3.34 -9.44
CA GLY A 138 -22.98 -4.12 -8.20
C GLY A 138 -22.11 -3.61 -7.05
N GLN A 139 -21.53 -2.39 -7.16
CA GLN A 139 -20.80 -1.73 -6.09
C GLN A 139 -21.32 -0.32 -5.85
N SER A 140 -21.97 -0.11 -4.70
CA SER A 140 -22.68 1.15 -4.44
C SER A 140 -21.84 2.21 -3.75
N THR A 141 -20.70 1.86 -3.17
CA THR A 141 -19.88 2.76 -2.35
C THR A 141 -18.62 3.23 -3.06
N LYS A 142 -18.23 4.48 -2.83
CA LYS A 142 -16.95 5.04 -3.29
C LYS A 142 -15.80 4.66 -2.37
N PHE A 143 -16.07 4.52 -1.08
CA PHE A 143 -15.12 4.03 -0.10
C PHE A 143 -15.31 2.53 0.10
N ASN A 144 -14.22 1.79 0.01
CA ASN A 144 -14.18 0.34 0.12
C ASN A 144 -12.98 -0.10 0.93
N PHE A 145 -12.93 -1.39 1.25
CA PHE A 145 -11.74 -2.05 1.78
C PHE A 145 -10.99 -2.74 0.65
N ASP A 146 -9.67 -2.86 0.78
CA ASP A 146 -8.79 -3.44 -0.24
C ASP A 146 -7.82 -4.48 0.35
N PRO A 147 -8.33 -5.63 0.88
CA PRO A 147 -7.44 -6.71 1.27
C PRO A 147 -6.55 -7.14 0.11
N GLN A 148 -5.29 -7.40 0.43
CA GLN A 148 -4.23 -7.68 -0.54
C GLN A 148 -3.39 -8.86 -0.09
N LEU A 149 -2.92 -9.65 -1.03
CA LEU A 149 -1.98 -10.74 -0.83
C LEU A 149 -0.98 -10.75 -1.99
N GLY A 150 0.30 -10.92 -1.71
CA GLY A 150 1.30 -10.86 -2.76
C GLY A 150 2.60 -11.56 -2.43
N ILE A 151 3.43 -11.57 -3.44
CA ILE A 151 4.82 -11.99 -3.38
C ILE A 151 5.70 -10.88 -3.93
N GLY A 152 6.88 -10.72 -3.38
CA GLY A 152 7.81 -9.70 -3.85
C GLY A 152 9.25 -10.02 -3.52
N THR A 153 10.13 -9.13 -3.92
CA THR A 153 11.54 -9.19 -3.58
C THR A 153 12.15 -7.81 -3.45
N GLU A 154 13.06 -7.65 -2.52
CA GLU A 154 14.01 -6.56 -2.57
C GLU A 154 15.19 -6.99 -3.44
N ILE A 155 15.66 -6.08 -4.29
CA ILE A 155 16.78 -6.30 -5.20
C ILE A 155 17.91 -5.37 -4.77
N ASN A 156 18.93 -5.94 -4.15
CA ASN A 156 20.09 -5.19 -3.70
C ASN A 156 20.87 -4.63 -4.89
N THR A 157 21.32 -3.40 -4.76
CA THR A 157 22.10 -2.71 -5.78
C THR A 157 23.44 -2.27 -5.22
N ALA A 158 24.38 -2.01 -6.10
CA ALA A 158 25.71 -1.49 -5.70
C ALA A 158 25.62 -0.11 -4.99
N SER A 159 24.54 0.64 -5.22
CA SER A 159 24.30 1.94 -4.56
C SER A 159 23.84 1.84 -3.11
N GLY A 160 23.61 0.62 -2.58
CA GLY A 160 23.12 0.40 -1.23
C GLY A 160 21.63 0.70 -1.01
N LYS A 161 20.92 1.18 -2.03
CA LYS A 161 19.47 1.47 -1.97
C LYS A 161 18.70 0.43 -2.78
N PRO A 162 18.08 -0.58 -2.14
CA PRO A 162 17.42 -1.67 -2.85
C PRO A 162 16.25 -1.20 -3.69
N PHE A 163 16.01 -1.88 -4.82
CA PHE A 163 14.76 -1.81 -5.53
C PHE A 163 13.75 -2.80 -4.92
N ILE A 164 12.48 -2.57 -5.23
CA ILE A 164 11.36 -3.43 -4.85
C ILE A 164 10.61 -3.82 -6.11
N ALA A 165 10.29 -5.10 -6.22
CA ALA A 165 9.35 -5.61 -7.20
C ALA A 165 8.38 -6.54 -6.48
N ALA A 166 7.05 -6.34 -6.70
CA ALA A 166 6.03 -7.20 -6.11
C ALA A 166 4.83 -7.37 -7.05
N LEU A 167 4.21 -8.54 -6.99
CA LEU A 167 2.91 -8.84 -7.57
C LEU A 167 1.92 -9.06 -6.43
N ARG A 168 0.76 -8.38 -6.49
CA ARG A 168 -0.31 -8.54 -5.51
C ARG A 168 -1.64 -8.86 -6.18
N LEU A 169 -2.42 -9.66 -5.49
CA LEU A 169 -3.85 -9.81 -5.71
C LEU A 169 -4.56 -8.76 -4.83
N TYR A 170 -5.43 -8.00 -5.45
CA TYR A 170 -6.29 -7.02 -4.81
C TYR A 170 -7.73 -7.52 -4.82
N HIS A 171 -8.40 -7.39 -3.70
CA HIS A 171 -9.85 -7.51 -3.64
C HIS A 171 -10.42 -6.21 -3.10
N ILE A 172 -11.31 -5.56 -3.85
CA ILE A 172 -11.93 -4.30 -3.41
C ILE A 172 -13.41 -4.55 -3.18
N SER A 173 -13.89 -4.31 -1.97
CA SER A 173 -15.30 -4.48 -1.60
C SER A 173 -15.68 -3.60 -0.41
N ASN A 174 -16.97 -3.38 -0.20
CA ASN A 174 -17.45 -2.60 0.94
C ASN A 174 -17.69 -3.44 2.21
N ALA A 175 -17.23 -4.69 2.23
CA ALA A 175 -17.39 -5.63 3.35
C ALA A 175 -18.86 -5.83 3.80
N GLY A 176 -19.82 -5.64 2.90
CA GLY A 176 -21.24 -5.78 3.23
C GLY A 176 -21.87 -4.56 3.91
N LEU A 177 -21.18 -3.43 3.99
CA LEU A 177 -21.72 -2.17 4.54
C LEU A 177 -22.84 -1.56 3.68
N SER A 178 -23.00 -2.04 2.45
CA SER A 178 -24.09 -1.70 1.55
C SER A 178 -24.63 -2.94 0.85
N LYS A 179 -25.88 -2.88 0.40
CA LYS A 179 -26.58 -4.02 -0.26
C LYS A 179 -25.85 -4.49 -1.53
N GLU A 180 -25.28 -3.56 -2.29
CA GLU A 180 -24.51 -3.87 -3.49
C GLU A 180 -23.03 -3.94 -3.14
N ASN A 181 -22.50 -5.14 -3.03
CA ASN A 181 -21.13 -5.44 -2.65
C ASN A 181 -20.53 -6.58 -3.49
N ARG A 182 -20.61 -6.45 -4.81
CA ARG A 182 -20.01 -7.44 -5.71
C ARG A 182 -18.48 -7.40 -5.60
N GLY A 183 -17.92 -6.21 -5.40
CA GLY A 183 -16.49 -5.98 -5.37
C GLY A 183 -15.82 -6.20 -6.74
N PHE A 184 -14.52 -5.99 -6.82
CA PHE A 184 -13.74 -6.45 -7.95
C PHE A 184 -12.36 -6.94 -7.52
N ASN A 185 -11.77 -7.83 -8.32
CA ASN A 185 -10.46 -8.41 -8.11
C ASN A 185 -9.51 -7.93 -9.21
N ALA A 186 -8.27 -7.62 -8.81
CA ALA A 186 -7.23 -7.16 -9.72
C ALA A 186 -5.88 -7.80 -9.39
N VAL A 187 -5.02 -7.89 -10.40
CA VAL A 187 -3.59 -8.12 -10.23
C VAL A 187 -2.87 -6.81 -10.34
N THR A 188 -1.93 -6.55 -9.45
CA THR A 188 -1.10 -5.34 -9.47
C THR A 188 0.37 -5.67 -9.47
N LEU A 189 1.14 -4.88 -10.24
CA LEU A 189 2.59 -4.87 -10.26
C LEU A 189 3.09 -3.61 -9.56
N HIS A 190 3.96 -3.79 -8.59
CA HIS A 190 4.62 -2.73 -7.84
C HIS A 190 6.10 -2.71 -8.17
N ILE A 191 6.62 -1.59 -8.64
CA ILE A 191 8.05 -1.38 -8.89
C ILE A 191 8.48 -0.08 -8.21
N GLY A 192 9.53 -0.14 -7.42
CA GLY A 192 10.01 1.02 -6.69
C GLY A 192 11.35 0.82 -6.03
N ARG A 193 11.65 1.68 -5.05
CA ARG A 193 12.93 1.64 -4.33
C ARG A 193 12.83 2.26 -2.95
N PHE A 194 13.76 1.88 -2.09
CA PHE A 194 14.06 2.59 -0.84
C PHE A 194 14.91 3.85 -1.10
N PHE A 195 14.87 4.81 -0.18
CA PHE A 195 15.71 6.02 -0.20
C PHE A 195 16.33 6.32 1.17
#